data_38c9060d61eb4a1b3f212b65de8d76ca
#
_entry.id   38c9060d61eb4a1b3f212b65de8d76ca
#
_cell.length_a   1.000
_cell.length_b   1.000
_cell.length_c   1.000
_cell.angle_alpha   90.00
_cell.angle_beta   90.00
_cell.angle_gamma   90.00
#
_symmetry.space_group_name_H-M   'P 1'
#
loop_
_entity.id
_entity.type
_entity.pdbx_description
1 polymer ?
#
loop_
_entity_poly.entity_id
_entity_poly.type
_entity_poly.pdbx_seq_one_letter_code
_entity_poly.pdbx_strand_id
1 'polypeptide(L)'
;MKLAHAIKVIPPWITSILVITLIAYISLDPNPMDINRIKLFAGADKIIHFIMYFTLCTVLILDYAKAIMPHHTKLSSEAAFTTFAFALGLTFEVLQGTITEERAFDLFDVVANTLGALAGFAVLKVWGMHKFRKLMVPYYTRRRHHRHHHSNN
;
A
#
# COMPACT_ATOMS: atom_id res chain seq x y z
N MET A 1 -18.93 4.58 -10.87
CA MET A 1 -19.82 4.23 -9.73
C MET A 1 -19.44 2.92 -9.01
N LYS A 2 -19.12 1.84 -9.73
CA LYS A 2 -18.80 0.50 -9.13
C LYS A 2 -17.53 0.50 -8.24
N LEU A 3 -16.43 1.15 -8.64
CA LEU A 3 -15.16 1.17 -7.89
C LEU A 3 -15.30 1.85 -6.52
N ALA A 4 -15.95 3.02 -6.47
CA ALA A 4 -16.18 3.73 -5.21
C ALA A 4 -17.05 2.92 -4.22
N HIS A 5 -17.97 2.10 -4.72
CA HIS A 5 -18.75 1.19 -3.89
C HIS A 5 -17.90 0.05 -3.35
N ALA A 6 -17.07 -0.58 -4.19
CA ALA A 6 -16.15 -1.65 -3.77
C ALA A 6 -15.21 -1.18 -2.65
N ILE A 7 -14.59 0.00 -2.82
CA ILE A 7 -13.71 0.58 -1.80
C ILE A 7 -14.44 0.76 -0.46
N LYS A 8 -15.74 1.10 -0.47
CA LYS A 8 -16.53 1.28 0.76
C LYS A 8 -16.84 -0.04 1.48
N VAL A 9 -17.00 -1.12 0.73
CA VAL A 9 -17.46 -2.42 1.26
C VAL A 9 -16.30 -3.30 1.75
N ILE A 10 -15.14 -3.24 1.09
CA ILE A 10 -13.96 -4.04 1.48
C ILE A 10 -13.54 -3.66 2.90
N PRO A 11 -13.41 -4.61 3.83
CA PRO A 11 -12.87 -4.35 5.18
C PRO A 11 -11.48 -3.69 5.12
N PRO A 12 -11.14 -2.81 6.10
CA PRO A 12 -9.78 -2.30 6.20
C PRO A 12 -8.79 -3.46 6.36
N TRP A 13 -7.56 -3.26 5.91
CA TRP A 13 -6.42 -4.19 5.93
C TRP A 13 -6.44 -5.29 4.86
N ILE A 14 -7.58 -5.68 4.30
CA ILE A 14 -7.62 -6.68 3.22
C ILE A 14 -6.82 -6.19 2.01
N THR A 15 -6.95 -4.92 1.64
CA THR A 15 -6.22 -4.35 0.51
C THR A 15 -4.73 -4.32 0.79
N SER A 16 -4.32 -3.98 2.01
CA SER A 16 -2.91 -4.00 2.43
C SER A 16 -2.32 -5.41 2.38
N ILE A 17 -3.05 -6.40 2.88
CA ILE A 17 -2.60 -7.81 2.85
C ILE A 17 -2.42 -8.28 1.40
N LEU A 18 -3.38 -7.99 0.51
CA LEU A 18 -3.27 -8.35 -0.90
C LEU A 18 -2.06 -7.70 -1.57
N VAL A 19 -1.80 -6.41 -1.31
CA VAL A 19 -0.65 -5.70 -1.88
C VAL A 19 0.66 -6.27 -1.33
N ILE A 20 0.77 -6.53 -0.03
CA ILE A 20 1.96 -7.14 0.57
C ILE A 20 2.23 -8.53 -0.02
N THR A 21 1.18 -9.36 -0.16
CA THR A 21 1.30 -10.69 -0.76
C THR A 21 1.77 -10.61 -2.22
N LEU A 22 1.23 -9.67 -2.99
CA LEU A 22 1.64 -9.45 -4.37
C LEU A 22 3.10 -9.00 -4.47
N ILE A 23 3.52 -8.07 -3.61
CA ILE A 23 4.91 -7.61 -3.55
C ILE A 23 5.84 -8.77 -3.16
N ALA A 24 5.48 -9.56 -2.14
CA ALA A 24 6.26 -10.73 -1.74
C ALA A 24 6.41 -11.73 -2.90
N TYR A 25 5.33 -12.00 -3.64
CA TYR A 25 5.38 -12.88 -4.81
C TYR A 25 6.32 -12.32 -5.89
N ILE A 26 6.15 -11.05 -6.28
CA ILE A 26 6.99 -10.43 -7.33
C ILE A 26 8.46 -10.34 -6.91
N SER A 27 8.72 -10.11 -5.62
CA SER A 27 10.08 -9.94 -5.10
C SER A 27 10.79 -11.27 -4.89
N LEU A 28 10.11 -12.33 -4.44
CA LEU A 28 10.74 -13.59 -4.07
C LEU A 28 10.68 -14.67 -5.15
N ASP A 29 9.83 -14.51 -6.16
CA ASP A 29 9.82 -15.42 -7.30
C ASP A 29 11.02 -15.11 -8.22
N PRO A 30 11.85 -16.10 -8.57
CA PRO A 30 12.99 -15.91 -9.49
C PRO A 30 12.57 -15.40 -10.88
N ASN A 31 11.39 -15.80 -11.33
CA ASN A 31 10.86 -15.44 -12.65
C ASN A 31 9.38 -15.05 -12.60
N PRO A 32 9.00 -13.97 -11.88
CA PRO A 32 7.61 -13.60 -11.72
C PRO A 32 6.99 -13.29 -13.10
N MET A 33 5.93 -14.02 -13.47
CA MET A 33 5.17 -13.84 -14.72
C MET A 33 6.00 -13.91 -16.01
N ASP A 34 7.09 -14.69 -16.05
CA ASP A 34 7.97 -14.81 -17.24
C ASP A 34 8.51 -13.45 -17.76
N ILE A 35 8.70 -12.48 -16.87
CA ILE A 35 9.14 -11.11 -17.21
C ILE A 35 10.48 -11.11 -17.94
N ASN A 36 11.32 -12.14 -17.75
CA ASN A 36 12.57 -12.32 -18.47
C ASN A 36 12.39 -12.47 -20.01
N ARG A 37 11.18 -12.83 -20.46
CA ARG A 37 10.84 -12.83 -21.90
C ARG A 37 10.52 -11.44 -22.43
N ILE A 38 10.13 -10.52 -21.55
CA ILE A 38 9.85 -9.13 -21.92
C ILE A 38 11.15 -8.36 -21.71
N LYS A 39 11.89 -8.06 -22.77
CA LYS A 39 13.05 -7.18 -22.71
C LYS A 39 12.60 -5.77 -22.33
N LEU A 40 12.49 -5.51 -21.03
CA LEU A 40 12.25 -4.17 -20.52
C LEU A 40 13.55 -3.35 -20.68
N PHE A 41 13.39 -2.03 -20.75
CA PHE A 41 14.53 -1.11 -20.83
C PHE A 41 15.36 -1.13 -19.53
N ALA A 42 16.61 -0.72 -19.62
CA ALA A 42 17.50 -0.66 -18.47
C ALA A 42 16.89 0.23 -17.35
N GLY A 43 16.79 -0.30 -16.12
CA GLY A 43 16.21 0.39 -14.97
C GLY A 43 14.69 0.28 -14.81
N ALA A 44 14.02 -0.55 -15.64
CA ALA A 44 12.59 -0.81 -15.48
C ALA A 44 12.24 -1.47 -14.15
N ASP A 45 13.12 -2.28 -13.61
CA ASP A 45 13.06 -2.87 -12.27
C ASP A 45 12.88 -1.80 -11.19
N LYS A 46 13.68 -0.73 -11.22
CA LYS A 46 13.60 0.38 -10.26
C LYS A 46 12.27 1.12 -10.33
N ILE A 47 11.70 1.25 -11.51
CA ILE A 47 10.37 1.84 -11.68
C ILE A 47 9.30 0.92 -11.08
N ILE A 48 9.43 -0.39 -11.26
CA ILE A 48 8.52 -1.37 -10.67
C ILE A 48 8.61 -1.30 -9.14
N HIS A 49 9.80 -1.30 -8.57
CA HIS A 49 10.03 -1.15 -7.13
C HIS A 49 9.40 0.15 -6.59
N PHE A 50 9.63 1.28 -7.24
CA PHE A 50 9.02 2.55 -6.89
C PHE A 50 7.48 2.46 -6.87
N ILE A 51 6.86 1.92 -7.93
CA ILE A 51 5.39 1.81 -8.03
C ILE A 51 4.83 0.86 -6.97
N MET A 52 5.49 -0.27 -6.70
CA MET A 52 5.08 -1.22 -5.67
C MET A 52 5.02 -0.55 -4.30
N TYR A 53 6.08 0.15 -3.90
CA TYR A 53 6.15 0.76 -2.57
C TYR A 53 5.37 2.07 -2.45
N PHE A 54 5.20 2.80 -3.54
CA PHE A 54 4.22 3.89 -3.62
C PHE A 54 2.81 3.37 -3.34
N THR A 55 2.43 2.27 -3.99
CA THR A 55 1.11 1.64 -3.82
C THR A 55 0.96 1.09 -2.40
N LEU A 56 1.97 0.39 -1.87
CA LEU A 56 1.95 -0.18 -0.53
C LEU A 56 1.73 0.90 0.53
N CYS A 57 2.56 1.95 0.54
CA CYS A 57 2.44 3.03 1.51
C CYS A 57 1.08 3.73 1.42
N THR A 58 0.61 4.01 0.20
CA THR A 58 -0.70 4.60 -0.05
C THR A 58 -1.82 3.75 0.54
N VAL A 59 -1.82 2.45 0.26
CA VAL A 59 -2.87 1.52 0.71
C VAL A 59 -2.85 1.34 2.22
N LEU A 60 -1.68 1.19 2.84
CA LEU A 60 -1.55 1.08 4.30
C LEU A 60 -2.17 2.28 5.02
N ILE A 61 -1.85 3.49 4.58
CA ILE A 61 -2.37 4.72 5.19
C ILE A 61 -3.88 4.87 4.94
N LEU A 62 -4.38 4.51 3.75
CA LEU A 62 -5.80 4.55 3.44
C LEU A 62 -6.61 3.50 4.23
N ASP A 63 -6.10 2.28 4.39
CA ASP A 63 -6.73 1.24 5.19
C ASP A 63 -6.76 1.64 6.67
N TYR A 64 -5.68 2.24 7.18
CA TYR A 64 -5.67 2.82 8.53
C TYR A 64 -6.71 3.94 8.68
N ALA A 65 -6.74 4.90 7.73
CA ALA A 65 -7.72 5.98 7.75
C ALA A 65 -9.16 5.44 7.74
N LYS A 66 -9.41 4.37 6.99
CA LYS A 66 -10.69 3.68 6.91
C LYS A 66 -11.05 2.99 8.22
N ALA A 67 -10.09 2.34 8.89
CA ALA A 67 -10.29 1.65 10.15
C ALA A 67 -10.72 2.59 11.29
N ILE A 68 -10.21 3.83 11.31
CA ILE A 68 -10.49 4.81 12.36
C ILE A 68 -11.59 5.81 12.01
N MET A 69 -12.25 5.69 10.84
CA MET A 69 -13.34 6.60 10.44
C MET A 69 -14.44 6.69 11.52
N PRO A 70 -14.97 7.88 11.79
CA PRO A 70 -14.75 9.17 11.13
C PRO A 70 -13.57 10.00 11.63
N HIS A 71 -12.76 9.47 12.56
CA HIS A 71 -11.64 10.21 13.17
C HIS A 71 -10.56 10.55 12.13
N HIS A 72 -9.75 11.56 12.44
CA HIS A 72 -8.61 11.94 11.61
C HIS A 72 -7.40 11.05 11.91
N THR A 73 -6.60 10.76 10.88
CA THR A 73 -5.32 10.09 11.02
C THR A 73 -4.32 10.98 11.78
N LYS A 74 -3.46 10.35 12.56
CA LYS A 74 -2.35 11.03 13.23
C LYS A 74 -1.11 10.95 12.35
N LEU A 75 -0.34 12.03 12.28
CA LEU A 75 0.91 12.09 11.53
C LEU A 75 1.90 11.00 11.98
N SER A 76 1.99 10.74 13.28
CA SER A 76 2.84 9.68 13.84
C SER A 76 2.47 8.29 13.33
N SER A 77 1.18 7.99 13.20
CA SER A 77 0.72 6.72 12.65
C SER A 77 0.98 6.61 11.15
N GLU A 78 0.76 7.69 10.39
CA GLU A 78 1.07 7.72 8.96
C GLU A 78 2.59 7.53 8.72
N ALA A 79 3.44 8.19 9.53
CA ALA A 79 4.88 8.01 9.49
C ALA A 79 5.28 6.58 9.86
N ALA A 80 4.64 5.96 10.86
CA ALA A 80 4.89 4.57 11.24
C ALA A 80 4.58 3.60 10.09
N PHE A 81 3.48 3.79 9.35
CA PHE A 81 3.16 2.97 8.18
C PHE A 81 4.14 3.20 7.03
N THR A 82 4.63 4.43 6.85
CA THR A 82 5.66 4.73 5.85
C THR A 82 6.98 4.03 6.21
N THR A 83 7.39 4.07 7.49
CA THR A 83 8.56 3.36 8.01
C THR A 83 8.40 1.85 7.88
N PHE A 84 7.21 1.32 8.13
CA PHE A 84 6.91 -0.10 7.93
C PHE A 84 7.06 -0.51 6.46
N ALA A 85 6.55 0.29 5.51
CA ALA A 85 6.74 0.03 4.10
C ALA A 85 8.23 0.01 3.70
N PHE A 86 9.02 0.97 4.21
CA PHE A 86 10.47 0.99 4.02
C PHE A 86 11.15 -0.27 4.58
N ALA A 87 10.84 -0.64 5.84
CA ALA A 87 11.41 -1.82 6.49
C ALA A 87 11.09 -3.10 5.72
N LEU A 88 9.86 -3.22 5.20
CA LEU A 88 9.43 -4.33 4.38
C LEU A 88 10.21 -4.39 3.06
N GLY A 89 10.46 -3.23 2.42
CA GLY A 89 11.28 -3.13 1.22
C GLY A 89 12.71 -3.60 1.44
N LEU A 90 13.33 -3.12 2.50
CA LEU A 90 14.66 -3.56 2.86
C LEU A 90 14.71 -5.06 3.16
N THR A 91 13.71 -5.59 3.87
CA THR A 91 13.62 -7.02 4.18
C THR A 91 13.53 -7.86 2.91
N PHE A 92 12.66 -7.51 1.98
CA PHE A 92 12.54 -8.25 0.71
C PHE A 92 13.82 -8.17 -0.13
N GLU A 93 14.51 -7.05 -0.12
CA GLU A 93 15.76 -6.90 -0.86
C GLU A 93 16.86 -7.79 -0.28
N VAL A 94 16.96 -7.86 1.05
CA VAL A 94 17.89 -8.77 1.73
C VAL A 94 17.53 -10.23 1.45
N LEU A 95 16.25 -10.58 1.48
CA LEU A 95 15.79 -11.93 1.17
C LEU A 95 16.08 -12.31 -0.28
N GLN A 96 15.89 -11.40 -1.25
CA GLN A 96 16.26 -11.63 -2.65
C GLN A 96 17.74 -11.98 -2.78
N GLY A 97 18.62 -11.20 -2.16
CA GLY A 97 20.07 -11.45 -2.20
C GLY A 97 20.52 -12.70 -1.47
N THR A 98 19.69 -13.30 -0.61
CA THR A 98 20.05 -14.50 0.17
C THR A 98 19.39 -15.79 -0.31
N ILE A 99 18.17 -15.70 -0.87
CA ILE A 99 17.35 -16.88 -1.22
C ILE A 99 17.42 -17.16 -2.73
N THR A 100 17.58 -16.14 -3.58
CA THR A 100 17.58 -16.31 -5.02
C THR A 100 19.00 -16.27 -5.56
N GLU A 101 19.46 -17.34 -6.20
CA GLU A 101 20.78 -17.37 -6.86
C GLU A 101 20.87 -16.42 -8.07
N GLU A 102 19.72 -16.07 -8.66
CA GLU A 102 19.62 -15.25 -9.87
C GLU A 102 19.50 -13.75 -9.62
N ARG A 103 19.22 -13.32 -8.39
CA ARG A 103 19.04 -11.90 -8.02
C ARG A 103 19.96 -11.55 -6.87
N ALA A 104 20.79 -10.52 -7.06
CA ALA A 104 21.64 -9.96 -6.04
C ALA A 104 20.94 -8.79 -5.33
N PHE A 105 21.29 -8.53 -4.08
CA PHE A 105 20.92 -7.30 -3.38
C PHE A 105 21.32 -6.07 -4.20
N ASP A 106 20.36 -5.19 -4.49
CA ASP A 106 20.61 -3.93 -5.21
C ASP A 106 20.21 -2.72 -4.35
N LEU A 107 21.20 -1.92 -3.98
CA LEU A 107 20.98 -0.69 -3.21
C LEU A 107 20.08 0.31 -3.94
N PHE A 108 20.10 0.34 -5.27
CA PHE A 108 19.23 1.23 -6.04
C PHE A 108 17.75 0.82 -5.95
N ASP A 109 17.46 -0.47 -5.76
CA ASP A 109 16.10 -0.95 -5.52
C ASP A 109 15.62 -0.54 -4.11
N VAL A 110 16.50 -0.56 -3.10
CA VAL A 110 16.21 0.02 -1.77
C VAL A 110 15.89 1.51 -1.87
N VAL A 111 16.64 2.26 -2.68
CA VAL A 111 16.38 3.69 -2.91
C VAL A 111 15.05 3.88 -3.62
N ALA A 112 14.75 3.10 -4.65
CA ALA A 112 13.48 3.16 -5.37
C ALA A 112 12.29 2.84 -4.46
N ASN A 113 12.39 1.81 -3.61
CA ASN A 113 11.39 1.45 -2.60
C ASN A 113 11.13 2.61 -1.64
N THR A 114 12.21 3.21 -1.14
CA THR A 114 12.14 4.34 -0.20
C THR A 114 11.47 5.56 -0.83
N LEU A 115 11.89 5.93 -2.03
CA LEU A 115 11.30 7.05 -2.77
C LEU A 115 9.83 6.79 -3.11
N GLY A 116 9.47 5.56 -3.47
CA GLY A 116 8.10 5.15 -3.70
C GLY A 116 7.22 5.35 -2.44
N ALA A 117 7.67 4.84 -1.30
CA ALA A 117 6.95 4.98 -0.03
C ALA A 117 6.77 6.45 0.39
N LEU A 118 7.84 7.25 0.30
CA LEU A 118 7.79 8.69 0.60
C LEU A 118 6.86 9.45 -0.36
N ALA A 119 6.89 9.13 -1.65
CA ALA A 119 6.00 9.74 -2.64
C ALA A 119 4.53 9.39 -2.35
N GLY A 120 4.22 8.13 -1.99
CA GLY A 120 2.88 7.70 -1.59
C GLY A 120 2.36 8.48 -0.38
N PHE A 121 3.18 8.61 0.66
CA PHE A 121 2.88 9.44 1.83
C PHE A 121 2.62 10.91 1.45
N ALA A 122 3.52 11.52 0.67
CA ALA A 122 3.42 12.92 0.27
C ALA A 122 2.17 13.21 -0.57
N VAL A 123 1.86 12.37 -1.55
CA VAL A 123 0.66 12.50 -2.40
C VAL A 123 -0.62 12.39 -1.57
N LEU A 124 -0.67 11.47 -0.61
CA LEU A 124 -1.81 11.36 0.30
C LEU A 124 -1.94 12.59 1.19
N LYS A 125 -0.83 13.11 1.71
CA LYS A 125 -0.84 14.26 2.61
C LYS A 125 -1.33 15.52 1.91
N VAL A 126 -0.86 15.75 0.69
CA VAL A 126 -1.18 17.00 -0.06
C VAL A 126 -2.57 16.93 -0.70
N TRP A 127 -2.97 15.78 -1.21
CA TRP A 127 -4.15 15.69 -2.10
C TRP A 127 -5.13 14.58 -1.76
N GLY A 128 -4.60 13.39 -1.46
CA GLY A 128 -5.38 12.16 -1.44
C GLY A 128 -6.29 12.07 -0.22
N MET A 129 -5.80 12.38 0.97
CA MET A 129 -6.52 12.18 2.22
C MET A 129 -7.81 13.02 2.29
N HIS A 130 -7.79 14.26 1.84
CA HIS A 130 -8.99 15.10 1.82
C HIS A 130 -10.08 14.52 0.90
N LYS A 131 -9.69 14.12 -0.32
CA LYS A 131 -10.63 13.52 -1.28
C LYS A 131 -11.17 12.18 -0.78
N PHE A 132 -10.33 11.34 -0.22
CA PHE A 132 -10.70 10.05 0.35
C PHE A 132 -11.71 10.22 1.49
N ARG A 133 -11.45 11.10 2.44
CA ARG A 133 -12.37 11.37 3.55
C ARG A 133 -13.71 11.93 3.08
N LYS A 134 -13.72 12.87 2.14
CA LYS A 134 -14.95 13.42 1.55
C LYS A 134 -15.83 12.31 0.95
N LEU A 135 -15.21 11.27 0.37
CA LEU A 135 -15.93 10.12 -0.20
C LEU A 135 -16.43 9.13 0.87
N MET A 136 -15.66 8.92 1.93
CA MET A 136 -15.87 7.81 2.87
C MET A 136 -16.66 8.19 4.12
N VAL A 137 -16.47 9.37 4.70
CA VAL A 137 -17.11 9.79 5.95
C VAL A 137 -18.65 9.69 5.88
N PRO A 138 -19.35 10.15 4.83
CA PRO A 138 -20.81 10.06 4.77
C PRO A 138 -21.33 8.61 4.78
N TYR A 139 -20.56 7.66 4.27
CA TYR A 139 -20.92 6.25 4.27
C TYR A 139 -20.80 5.64 5.68
N TYR A 140 -19.73 5.93 6.40
CA TYR A 140 -19.50 5.36 7.73
C TYR A 140 -20.40 5.98 8.81
N THR A 141 -20.73 7.26 8.71
CA THR A 141 -21.66 7.91 9.64
C THR A 141 -23.08 7.36 9.49
N ARG A 142 -23.58 7.18 8.27
CA ARG A 142 -24.90 6.56 8.02
C ARG A 142 -24.99 5.13 8.59
N ARG A 143 -23.93 4.33 8.41
CA ARG A 143 -23.91 2.94 8.88
C ARG A 143 -23.92 2.84 10.41
N ARG A 144 -23.34 3.79 11.13
CA ARG A 144 -23.41 3.87 12.59
C ARG A 144 -24.82 4.15 13.07
N HIS A 145 -25.53 5.09 12.47
CA HIS A 145 -26.92 5.41 12.86
C HIS A 145 -27.85 4.19 12.70
N HIS A 146 -27.75 3.44 11.61
CA HIS A 146 -28.56 2.23 11.41
C HIS A 146 -28.29 1.13 12.45
N ARG A 147 -27.03 0.95 12.90
CA ARG A 147 -26.71 -0.06 13.92
C ARG A 147 -27.28 0.28 15.31
N HIS A 148 -27.30 1.54 15.70
CA HIS A 148 -27.86 1.95 17.00
C HIS A 148 -29.40 1.80 17.04
N HIS A 149 -30.10 1.97 15.93
CA HIS A 149 -31.56 1.75 15.87
C HIS A 149 -31.94 0.27 15.98
N HIS A 150 -31.13 -0.66 15.49
CA HIS A 150 -31.42 -2.10 15.61
C HIS A 150 -31.00 -2.72 16.95
N SER A 151 -30.20 -2.04 17.74
CA SER A 151 -29.76 -2.53 19.07
C SER A 151 -30.72 -2.12 20.22
N ASN A 152 -31.67 -1.20 19.95
CA ASN A 152 -32.61 -0.70 20.94
C ASN A 152 -34.06 -1.20 20.74
N ASN A 153 -34.27 -2.15 19.83
CA ASN A 153 -35.49 -2.93 19.65
C ASN A 153 -35.23 -4.41 19.95
#